data_ee7c95ce87e9e05b39b7aeb9ff5439fd
#
_entry.id   ee7c95ce87e9e05b39b7aeb9ff5439fd
#
_cell.length_a   1.000
_cell.length_b   1.000
_cell.length_c   1.000
_cell.angle_alpha   90.00
_cell.angle_beta   90.00
_cell.angle_gamma   90.00
#
_symmetry.space_group_name_H-M   'P 1'
#
loop_
_entity.id
_entity.type
_entity.pdbx_description
1 polymer ?
#
loop_
_entity_poly.entity_id
_entity_poly.type
_entity_poly.pdbx_seq_one_letter_code
_entity_poly.pdbx_strand_id
1 'polypeptide(L)'
;MIIHEQLSLFQDEFKSDSMSPEKTLEKGDLILVSEDLMDSFGIMEVPYLGCNFEDLYPKVMRLLPHEIYTFDNFDIEIAVKCELVCAAICHQMNWDFLRHHVYEKTAMAPEWLEFEHLSQISAEEVYSLLKNYHKQDNIKAEERAELLRILGDWGGHYSRMTNIFVNQNGSLRPYQQIHESLHKCIVFATDPSEKKLNLLLQKLDMIPPLKGLAAYAKPTIDYHLIRLYLRRGLLIVRTKHALQYVKNQEAERRESTVAAIRELCSKLLCQISAYTKLDISTVNNVEWNVARSVCHRDRPDCELVGEEGQWLKKGFCRCPFYETCSARVYEIEDLLKMKEPIYKGTSY
;
A
#
# COMPACT_ATOMS: atom_id res chain seq x y z
N MET A 1 12.57 22.63 -15.81
CA MET A 1 13.95 22.14 -15.99
C MET A 1 14.06 20.65 -15.75
N ILE A 2 13.67 20.10 -14.62
CA ILE A 2 13.76 18.65 -14.30
C ILE A 2 12.95 17.76 -15.27
N ILE A 3 11.75 18.18 -15.69
CA ILE A 3 10.92 17.45 -16.65
C ILE A 3 11.58 17.44 -18.06
N HIS A 4 12.30 18.50 -18.42
CA HIS A 4 13.08 18.53 -19.67
C HIS A 4 14.26 17.56 -19.66
N GLU A 5 14.92 17.35 -18.51
CA GLU A 5 15.98 16.33 -18.38
C GLU A 5 15.38 14.92 -18.52
N GLN A 6 14.21 14.66 -17.95
CA GLN A 6 13.51 13.38 -18.12
C GLN A 6 13.10 13.17 -19.57
N LEU A 7 12.61 14.21 -20.26
CA LEU A 7 12.29 14.18 -21.69
C LEU A 7 13.53 13.89 -22.55
N SER A 8 14.71 14.46 -22.20
CA SER A 8 15.95 14.20 -22.93
C SER A 8 16.40 12.74 -22.79
N LEU A 9 16.20 12.12 -21.64
CA LEU A 9 16.47 10.70 -21.44
C LEU A 9 15.61 9.79 -22.33
N PHE A 10 14.34 10.18 -22.58
CA PHE A 10 13.45 9.44 -23.48
C PHE A 10 13.81 9.62 -24.95
N GLN A 11 14.27 10.81 -25.36
CA GLN A 11 14.62 11.09 -26.78
C GLN A 11 15.90 10.40 -27.24
N ASP A 12 16.86 10.18 -26.31
CA ASP A 12 18.14 9.54 -26.64
C ASP A 12 18.07 8.00 -26.73
N GLU A 13 16.99 7.36 -26.25
CA GLU A 13 16.82 5.90 -26.29
C GLU A 13 16.77 5.30 -27.71
N PHE A 14 16.46 6.10 -28.71
CA PHE A 14 16.38 5.62 -30.09
C PHE A 14 17.73 5.35 -30.76
N LYS A 15 18.85 5.47 -30.05
CA LYS A 15 20.21 5.49 -30.67
C LYS A 15 21.23 4.48 -30.17
N SER A 16 21.02 3.59 -29.21
CA SER A 16 22.12 2.66 -28.85
C SER A 16 21.73 1.36 -28.14
N ASP A 17 22.28 0.36 -28.62
CA ASP A 17 22.75 -0.99 -28.26
C ASP A 17 22.50 -1.58 -26.86
N SER A 18 22.28 -2.89 -26.94
CA SER A 18 22.18 -3.91 -25.90
C SER A 18 23.07 -3.71 -24.68
N MET A 19 22.48 -3.45 -23.54
CA MET A 19 23.14 -3.58 -22.24
C MET A 19 22.61 -4.80 -21.48
N SER A 20 23.51 -5.50 -20.79
CA SER A 20 23.18 -6.68 -19.99
C SER A 20 22.27 -6.33 -18.79
N PRO A 21 21.31 -7.19 -18.42
CA PRO A 21 20.31 -6.92 -17.39
C PRO A 21 20.80 -6.98 -15.93
N GLU A 22 22.09 -7.07 -15.67
CA GLU A 22 22.64 -7.43 -14.36
C GLU A 22 22.99 -6.26 -13.42
N LYS A 23 22.86 -5.00 -13.84
CA LYS A 23 23.13 -3.89 -12.93
C LYS A 23 21.96 -3.62 -11.99
N THR A 24 22.24 -3.68 -10.70
CA THR A 24 21.29 -3.29 -9.63
C THR A 24 21.08 -1.78 -9.65
N LEU A 25 19.84 -1.32 -9.52
CA LEU A 25 19.54 0.09 -9.29
C LEU A 25 20.26 0.56 -8.03
N GLU A 26 21.11 1.56 -8.17
CA GLU A 26 21.74 2.22 -7.03
C GLU A 26 20.78 3.26 -6.45
N LYS A 27 20.93 3.55 -5.15
CA LYS A 27 20.07 4.50 -4.41
C LYS A 27 20.05 5.92 -5.04
N GLY A 28 21.05 6.27 -5.84
CA GLY A 28 21.17 7.54 -6.55
C GLY A 28 20.46 7.59 -7.91
N ASP A 29 19.99 6.46 -8.43
CA ASP A 29 19.34 6.37 -9.74
C ASP A 29 17.89 6.82 -9.74
N LEU A 30 17.24 6.77 -8.57
CA LEU A 30 15.90 7.30 -8.36
C LEU A 30 15.98 8.51 -7.44
N ILE A 31 15.50 9.64 -7.89
CA ILE A 31 15.42 10.83 -7.09
C ILE A 31 14.00 11.06 -6.67
N LEU A 32 13.86 11.34 -5.38
CA LEU A 32 12.75 12.13 -4.92
C LEU A 32 12.71 13.42 -5.74
N VAL A 33 11.53 13.70 -6.24
CA VAL A 33 11.24 15.03 -6.72
C VAL A 33 11.58 15.98 -5.60
N SER A 34 12.49 16.89 -5.92
CA SER A 34 13.00 17.86 -4.99
C SER A 34 11.87 18.67 -4.37
N GLU A 35 12.17 19.32 -3.28
CA GLU A 35 11.36 20.39 -2.69
C GLU A 35 10.84 21.35 -3.76
N ASP A 36 11.61 21.63 -4.81
CA ASP A 36 11.22 22.49 -5.94
C ASP A 36 9.99 22.01 -6.73
N LEU A 37 9.73 20.71 -6.79
CA LEU A 37 8.50 20.20 -7.44
C LEU A 37 7.32 20.20 -6.46
N MET A 38 7.59 20.01 -5.17
CA MET A 38 6.58 20.21 -4.13
C MET A 38 6.22 21.70 -4.00
N ASP A 39 7.21 22.58 -4.09
CA ASP A 39 6.99 24.02 -4.19
C ASP A 39 6.32 24.42 -5.51
N SER A 40 6.62 23.75 -6.62
CA SER A 40 5.89 23.93 -7.87
C SER A 40 4.50 23.31 -7.84
N PHE A 41 4.24 22.28 -7.05
CA PHE A 41 2.88 21.82 -6.73
C PHE A 41 2.15 22.85 -5.85
N GLY A 42 2.85 23.58 -4.97
CA GLY A 42 2.31 24.69 -4.18
C GLY A 42 2.13 25.96 -4.99
N ILE A 43 3.03 26.21 -5.95
CA ILE A 43 2.98 27.35 -6.88
C ILE A 43 2.09 27.06 -8.09
N MET A 44 1.85 25.82 -8.42
CA MET A 44 0.73 25.41 -9.26
C MET A 44 -0.57 25.37 -8.42
N GLU A 45 -0.89 26.44 -7.73
CA GLU A 45 -2.21 27.02 -7.86
C GLU A 45 -2.39 27.20 -9.36
N VAL A 46 -2.68 26.08 -10.00
CA VAL A 46 -2.95 26.06 -11.41
C VAL A 46 -4.21 26.91 -11.55
N PRO A 47 -4.11 28.10 -12.13
CA PRO A 47 -5.30 28.89 -12.41
C PRO A 47 -6.29 28.13 -13.30
N TYR A 48 -5.87 26.94 -13.77
CA TYR A 48 -6.56 26.14 -14.78
C TYR A 48 -7.70 25.28 -14.27
N LEU A 49 -7.80 24.91 -12.98
CA LEU A 49 -8.75 23.83 -12.66
C LEU A 49 -9.63 24.00 -11.43
N GLY A 50 -9.48 25.04 -10.64
CA GLY A 50 -10.36 25.20 -9.47
C GLY A 50 -10.33 23.99 -8.48
N CYS A 51 -9.38 23.09 -8.62
CA CYS A 51 -9.17 21.99 -7.70
C CYS A 51 -8.12 22.40 -6.68
N ASN A 52 -8.59 22.94 -5.58
CA ASN A 52 -7.76 23.08 -4.39
C ASN A 52 -7.37 21.68 -3.93
N PHE A 53 -6.06 21.37 -3.82
CA PHE A 53 -5.56 20.12 -3.29
C PHE A 53 -6.14 19.81 -1.91
N GLU A 54 -6.41 20.84 -1.11
CA GLU A 54 -7.06 20.71 0.19
C GLU A 54 -8.45 20.06 0.09
N ASP A 55 -9.17 20.23 -1.03
CA ASP A 55 -10.48 19.62 -1.26
C ASP A 55 -10.42 18.26 -1.96
N LEU A 56 -9.33 17.98 -2.70
CA LEU A 56 -9.20 16.76 -3.52
C LEU A 56 -9.26 15.48 -2.66
N TYR A 57 -8.40 15.38 -1.66
CA TYR A 57 -8.33 14.22 -0.78
C TYR A 57 -9.61 14.00 0.02
N PRO A 58 -10.18 15.01 0.70
CA PRO A 58 -11.48 14.87 1.36
C PRO A 58 -12.60 14.49 0.40
N LYS A 59 -12.58 14.99 -0.84
CA LYS A 59 -13.57 14.62 -1.86
C LYS A 59 -13.45 13.16 -2.26
N VAL A 60 -12.25 12.66 -2.51
CA VAL A 60 -12.00 11.24 -2.80
C VAL A 60 -12.39 10.38 -1.60
N MET A 61 -12.01 10.77 -0.38
CA MET A 61 -12.37 10.05 0.86
C MET A 61 -13.88 9.82 0.99
N ARG A 62 -14.69 10.83 0.70
CA ARG A 62 -16.16 10.70 0.75
C ARG A 62 -16.74 9.74 -0.29
N LEU A 63 -15.99 9.47 -1.35
CA LEU A 63 -16.41 8.57 -2.44
C LEU A 63 -15.88 7.15 -2.26
N LEU A 64 -14.89 6.94 -1.38
CA LEU A 64 -14.36 5.61 -1.15
C LEU A 64 -15.50 4.64 -0.83
N PRO A 65 -15.48 3.43 -1.42
CA PRO A 65 -16.39 2.39 -1.02
C PRO A 65 -16.29 2.23 0.50
N HIS A 66 -17.43 2.36 1.20
CA HIS A 66 -17.44 2.09 2.63
C HIS A 66 -17.01 0.65 2.84
N GLU A 67 -16.03 0.44 3.69
CA GLU A 67 -15.70 -0.90 4.14
C GLU A 67 -16.97 -1.44 4.83
N ILE A 68 -17.54 -2.51 4.27
CA ILE A 68 -18.85 -3.06 4.64
C ILE A 68 -18.84 -3.65 6.07
N TYR A 69 -17.67 -3.76 6.67
CA TYR A 69 -17.50 -4.37 7.99
C TYR A 69 -17.61 -3.30 9.07
N THR A 70 -18.79 -3.20 9.66
CA THR A 70 -18.97 -2.52 10.93
C THR A 70 -18.49 -3.45 12.03
N PHE A 71 -17.55 -2.98 12.84
CA PHE A 71 -17.09 -3.70 14.03
C PHE A 71 -18.17 -3.81 15.11
N ASP A 72 -19.32 -3.18 14.86
CA ASP A 72 -20.45 -3.06 15.80
C ASP A 72 -21.01 -4.40 16.29
N ASN A 73 -20.75 -5.48 15.53
CA ASN A 73 -21.24 -6.83 15.83
C ASN A 73 -20.17 -7.73 16.45
N PHE A 74 -18.93 -7.25 16.65
CA PHE A 74 -17.85 -8.08 17.17
C PHE A 74 -17.30 -7.49 18.49
N ASP A 75 -16.98 -8.38 19.42
CA ASP A 75 -16.15 -8.02 20.56
C ASP A 75 -14.81 -7.44 20.06
N ILE A 76 -14.28 -6.43 20.76
CA ILE A 76 -13.01 -5.80 20.39
C ILE A 76 -11.86 -6.79 20.28
N GLU A 77 -11.82 -7.80 21.13
CA GLU A 77 -10.79 -8.84 21.10
C GLU A 77 -10.86 -9.66 19.82
N ILE A 78 -12.08 -10.02 19.40
CA ILE A 78 -12.32 -10.73 18.13
C ILE A 78 -11.90 -9.85 16.94
N ALA A 79 -12.29 -8.58 16.94
CA ALA A 79 -11.93 -7.66 15.87
C ALA A 79 -10.41 -7.49 15.76
N VAL A 80 -9.69 -7.36 16.89
CA VAL A 80 -8.22 -7.30 16.92
C VAL A 80 -7.59 -8.58 16.38
N LYS A 81 -8.08 -9.77 16.76
CA LYS A 81 -7.61 -11.04 16.24
C LYS A 81 -7.83 -11.16 14.73
N CYS A 82 -9.00 -10.73 14.21
CA CYS A 82 -9.27 -10.70 12.76
C CYS A 82 -8.25 -9.84 12.01
N GLU A 83 -7.97 -8.62 12.49
CA GLU A 83 -7.02 -7.74 11.82
C GLU A 83 -5.58 -8.25 11.91
N LEU A 84 -5.18 -8.89 13.01
CA LEU A 84 -3.89 -9.58 13.13
C LEU A 84 -3.74 -10.71 12.10
N VAL A 85 -4.76 -11.55 11.95
CA VAL A 85 -4.80 -12.60 10.93
C VAL A 85 -4.70 -11.99 9.53
N CYS A 86 -5.52 -10.97 9.22
CA CYS A 86 -5.47 -10.29 7.93
C CYS A 86 -4.09 -9.71 7.64
N ALA A 87 -3.48 -8.99 8.59
CA ALA A 87 -2.16 -8.40 8.43
C ALA A 87 -1.06 -9.46 8.24
N ALA A 88 -1.16 -10.60 8.94
CA ALA A 88 -0.21 -11.68 8.82
C ALA A 88 -0.15 -12.26 7.39
N ILE A 89 -1.31 -12.45 6.75
CA ILE A 89 -1.42 -13.19 5.49
C ILE A 89 -1.82 -12.34 4.28
N CYS A 90 -1.75 -11.00 4.34
CA CYS A 90 -2.25 -10.10 3.29
C CYS A 90 -1.42 -10.07 2.00
N HIS A 91 -0.23 -10.67 1.95
CA HIS A 91 0.67 -10.56 0.80
C HIS A 91 0.04 -11.06 -0.51
N GLN A 92 0.23 -10.31 -1.59
CA GLN A 92 -0.22 -10.64 -2.96
C GLN A 92 -1.73 -10.95 -3.09
N MET A 93 -2.55 -10.48 -2.16
CA MET A 93 -3.99 -10.70 -2.16
C MET A 93 -4.75 -9.38 -2.01
N ASN A 94 -5.94 -9.32 -2.57
CA ASN A 94 -6.85 -8.19 -2.36
C ASN A 94 -7.25 -8.16 -0.87
N TRP A 95 -7.01 -7.02 -0.22
CA TRP A 95 -7.28 -6.82 1.20
C TRP A 95 -8.77 -6.96 1.52
N ASP A 96 -9.65 -6.40 0.68
CA ASP A 96 -11.10 -6.42 0.91
C ASP A 96 -11.63 -7.86 0.82
N PHE A 97 -11.13 -8.65 -0.16
CA PHE A 97 -11.45 -10.06 -0.28
C PHE A 97 -11.01 -10.83 0.97
N LEU A 98 -9.77 -10.63 1.42
CA LEU A 98 -9.22 -11.32 2.59
C LEU A 98 -10.02 -11.01 3.85
N ARG A 99 -10.25 -9.72 4.15
CA ARG A 99 -11.04 -9.30 5.30
C ARG A 99 -12.44 -9.91 5.27
N HIS A 100 -13.11 -9.84 4.12
CA HIS A 100 -14.42 -10.43 3.97
C HIS A 100 -14.44 -11.88 4.46
N HIS A 101 -13.57 -12.70 3.92
CA HIS A 101 -13.57 -14.12 4.23
C HIS A 101 -13.14 -14.43 5.66
N VAL A 102 -12.19 -13.68 6.22
CA VAL A 102 -11.79 -13.82 7.63
C VAL A 102 -12.93 -13.47 8.56
N TYR A 103 -13.62 -12.33 8.35
CA TYR A 103 -14.75 -11.92 9.18
C TYR A 103 -15.96 -12.82 9.04
N GLU A 104 -16.29 -13.25 7.81
CA GLU A 104 -17.37 -14.20 7.55
C GLU A 104 -17.10 -15.54 8.26
N LYS A 105 -15.90 -16.09 8.12
CA LYS A 105 -15.51 -17.33 8.81
C LYS A 105 -15.61 -17.17 10.33
N THR A 106 -15.16 -16.03 10.86
CA THR A 106 -15.22 -15.73 12.31
C THR A 106 -16.67 -15.62 12.81
N ALA A 107 -17.55 -15.00 12.03
CA ALA A 107 -18.97 -14.90 12.39
C ALA A 107 -19.65 -16.28 12.46
N MET A 108 -19.23 -17.23 11.62
CA MET A 108 -19.76 -18.59 11.59
C MET A 108 -19.13 -19.52 12.63
N ALA A 109 -17.86 -19.32 12.94
CA ALA A 109 -17.05 -20.19 13.81
C ALA A 109 -15.99 -19.35 14.56
N PRO A 110 -16.37 -18.62 15.63
CA PRO A 110 -15.45 -17.74 16.37
C PRO A 110 -14.21 -18.45 16.90
N GLU A 111 -14.36 -19.74 17.26
CA GLU A 111 -13.28 -20.58 17.77
C GLU A 111 -12.14 -20.76 16.76
N TRP A 112 -12.38 -20.48 15.48
CA TRP A 112 -11.36 -20.49 14.44
C TRP A 112 -10.22 -19.49 14.71
N LEU A 113 -10.50 -18.39 15.42
CA LEU A 113 -9.51 -17.37 15.78
C LEU A 113 -8.75 -17.66 17.08
N GLU A 114 -9.05 -18.78 17.76
CA GLU A 114 -8.30 -19.13 18.96
C GLU A 114 -6.85 -19.47 18.57
N PHE A 115 -5.90 -18.92 19.31
CA PHE A 115 -4.48 -19.08 18.98
C PHE A 115 -4.00 -20.52 19.03
N GLU A 116 -4.61 -21.33 19.89
CA GLU A 116 -4.37 -22.77 19.92
C GLU A 116 -4.79 -23.44 18.62
N HIS A 117 -5.93 -23.03 18.02
CA HIS A 117 -6.35 -23.51 16.70
C HIS A 117 -5.41 -22.99 15.61
N LEU A 118 -5.10 -21.69 15.60
CA LEU A 118 -4.21 -21.09 14.61
C LEU A 118 -2.82 -21.72 14.62
N SER A 119 -2.29 -22.11 15.80
CA SER A 119 -0.98 -22.77 15.90
C SER A 119 -0.91 -24.16 15.24
N GLN A 120 -2.07 -24.74 14.93
CA GLN A 120 -2.20 -26.05 14.30
C GLN A 120 -2.91 -26.03 12.95
N ILE A 121 -3.22 -24.82 12.42
CA ILE A 121 -4.01 -24.67 11.20
C ILE A 121 -3.35 -25.34 10.00
N SER A 122 -4.14 -26.05 9.22
CA SER A 122 -3.67 -26.74 8.03
C SER A 122 -3.72 -25.86 6.78
N ALA A 123 -2.94 -26.22 5.76
CA ALA A 123 -2.99 -25.59 4.46
C ALA A 123 -4.36 -25.76 3.79
N GLU A 124 -5.03 -26.90 4.01
CA GLU A 124 -6.36 -27.20 3.49
C GLU A 124 -7.42 -26.23 4.07
N GLU A 125 -7.33 -25.90 5.35
CA GLU A 125 -8.22 -24.92 5.98
C GLU A 125 -8.02 -23.53 5.41
N VAL A 126 -6.76 -23.10 5.25
CA VAL A 126 -6.43 -21.82 4.61
C VAL A 126 -6.87 -21.78 3.15
N TYR A 127 -6.67 -22.88 2.41
CA TYR A 127 -7.16 -22.97 1.05
C TYR A 127 -8.69 -22.88 1.01
N SER A 128 -9.38 -23.59 1.90
CA SER A 128 -10.85 -23.54 1.99
C SER A 128 -11.38 -22.13 2.27
N LEU A 129 -10.68 -21.36 3.12
CA LEU A 129 -11.00 -19.96 3.40
C LEU A 129 -10.86 -19.07 2.15
N LEU A 130 -9.86 -19.32 1.30
CA LEU A 130 -9.45 -18.41 0.23
C LEU A 130 -9.77 -18.94 -1.19
N LYS A 131 -10.35 -20.12 -1.33
CA LYS A 131 -10.53 -20.83 -2.62
C LYS A 131 -11.29 -20.05 -3.69
N ASN A 132 -12.10 -19.07 -3.29
CA ASN A 132 -12.85 -18.21 -4.22
C ASN A 132 -12.03 -17.02 -4.74
N TYR A 133 -10.76 -16.88 -4.36
CA TYR A 133 -9.93 -15.81 -4.88
C TYR A 133 -9.63 -16.03 -6.36
N HIS A 134 -9.85 -15.01 -7.19
CA HIS A 134 -9.72 -15.11 -8.65
C HIS A 134 -8.31 -15.44 -9.15
N LYS A 135 -7.26 -15.13 -8.37
CA LYS A 135 -5.86 -15.45 -8.67
C LYS A 135 -5.42 -16.65 -7.83
N GLN A 136 -5.72 -17.86 -8.29
CA GLN A 136 -5.49 -19.08 -7.54
C GLN A 136 -4.02 -19.29 -7.13
N ASP A 137 -3.06 -18.95 -8.00
CA ASP A 137 -1.62 -19.04 -7.72
C ASP A 137 -1.17 -18.16 -6.55
N ASN A 138 -1.94 -17.12 -6.23
CA ASN A 138 -1.65 -16.21 -5.12
C ASN A 138 -2.24 -16.68 -3.79
N ILE A 139 -3.01 -17.77 -3.75
CA ILE A 139 -3.55 -18.32 -2.49
C ILE A 139 -2.43 -18.78 -1.58
N LYS A 140 -1.42 -19.49 -2.11
CA LYS A 140 -0.23 -19.92 -1.37
C LYS A 140 -0.58 -20.46 0.02
N ALA A 141 -1.48 -21.43 0.05
CA ALA A 141 -2.13 -21.91 1.29
C ALA A 141 -1.11 -22.39 2.35
N GLU A 142 -0.07 -23.11 1.95
CA GLU A 142 0.96 -23.60 2.89
C GLU A 142 1.75 -22.44 3.51
N GLU A 143 2.18 -21.48 2.68
CA GLU A 143 2.92 -20.29 3.15
C GLU A 143 2.08 -19.49 4.15
N ARG A 144 0.77 -19.31 3.90
CA ARG A 144 -0.13 -18.62 4.81
C ARG A 144 -0.44 -19.42 6.07
N ALA A 145 -0.60 -20.73 5.96
CA ALA A 145 -0.78 -21.59 7.12
C ALA A 145 0.42 -21.50 8.06
N GLU A 146 1.64 -21.48 7.50
CA GLU A 146 2.86 -21.29 8.30
C GLU A 146 2.85 -19.95 9.05
N LEU A 147 2.50 -18.85 8.37
CA LEU A 147 2.40 -17.54 9.01
C LEU A 147 1.33 -17.51 10.11
N LEU A 148 0.21 -18.21 9.92
CA LEU A 148 -0.84 -18.30 10.94
C LEU A 148 -0.42 -19.18 12.11
N ARG A 149 0.31 -20.28 11.89
CA ARG A 149 0.88 -21.09 12.98
C ARG A 149 1.83 -20.27 13.85
N ILE A 150 2.73 -19.51 13.22
CA ILE A 150 3.62 -18.58 13.94
C ILE A 150 2.84 -17.54 14.72
N LEU A 151 1.77 -16.98 14.12
CA LEU A 151 0.89 -16.02 14.80
C LEU A 151 0.17 -16.67 15.99
N GLY A 152 -0.29 -17.91 15.84
CA GLY A 152 -0.93 -18.72 16.88
C GLY A 152 -0.02 -18.96 18.06
N ASP A 153 1.20 -19.45 17.81
CA ASP A 153 2.21 -19.69 18.84
C ASP A 153 2.55 -18.41 19.61
N TRP A 154 2.78 -17.29 18.90
CA TRP A 154 3.04 -16.01 19.53
C TRP A 154 1.84 -15.48 20.31
N GLY A 155 0.64 -15.58 19.75
CA GLY A 155 -0.59 -15.07 20.33
C GLY A 155 -0.98 -15.79 21.60
N GLY A 156 -0.70 -17.10 21.70
CA GLY A 156 -0.96 -17.93 22.88
C GLY A 156 -0.26 -17.46 24.17
N HIS A 157 0.76 -16.60 24.06
CA HIS A 157 1.39 -15.98 25.23
C HIS A 157 0.63 -14.81 25.83
N TYR A 158 -0.45 -14.35 25.20
CA TYR A 158 -1.24 -13.22 25.66
C TYR A 158 -2.62 -13.66 26.10
N SER A 159 -3.03 -13.23 27.29
CA SER A 159 -4.40 -13.46 27.79
C SER A 159 -5.45 -12.69 26.98
N ARG A 160 -5.07 -11.52 26.44
CA ARG A 160 -5.88 -10.68 25.55
C ARG A 160 -4.98 -9.89 24.61
N MET A 161 -5.31 -9.91 23.31
CA MET A 161 -4.57 -9.16 22.29
C MET A 161 -4.71 -7.64 22.42
N THR A 162 -5.88 -7.20 22.89
CA THR A 162 -6.12 -5.79 23.17
C THR A 162 -5.10 -5.19 24.15
N ASN A 163 -4.54 -6.00 25.06
CA ASN A 163 -3.52 -5.54 26.02
C ASN A 163 -2.19 -5.12 25.35
N ILE A 164 -1.97 -5.47 24.09
CA ILE A 164 -0.82 -4.99 23.32
C ILE A 164 -1.00 -3.50 23.02
N PHE A 165 -2.23 -3.05 22.79
CA PHE A 165 -2.54 -1.72 22.28
C PHE A 165 -3.02 -0.74 23.35
N VAL A 166 -3.71 -1.24 24.38
CA VAL A 166 -4.28 -0.40 25.43
C VAL A 166 -3.80 -0.81 26.81
N ASN A 167 -3.75 0.18 27.71
CA ASN A 167 -3.51 -0.01 29.14
C ASN A 167 -4.79 -0.43 29.86
N GLN A 168 -4.67 -0.82 31.12
CA GLN A 168 -5.81 -1.21 31.97
C GLN A 168 -6.88 -0.10 32.13
N ASN A 169 -6.49 1.18 32.01
CA ASN A 169 -7.39 2.32 32.03
C ASN A 169 -8.01 2.66 30.66
N GLY A 170 -7.78 1.84 29.63
CA GLY A 170 -8.30 2.04 28.27
C GLY A 170 -7.55 3.05 27.41
N SER A 171 -6.48 3.68 27.92
CA SER A 171 -5.63 4.56 27.08
C SER A 171 -4.71 3.75 26.18
N LEU A 172 -4.39 4.31 25.00
CA LEU A 172 -3.40 3.71 24.11
C LEU A 172 -2.04 3.59 24.78
N ARG A 173 -1.34 2.50 24.53
CA ARG A 173 0.06 2.34 24.93
C ARG A 173 0.96 3.21 24.07
N PRO A 174 2.14 3.63 24.61
CA PRO A 174 3.18 4.25 23.78
C PRO A 174 3.56 3.36 22.60
N TYR A 175 3.80 3.97 21.45
CA TYR A 175 4.18 3.25 20.21
C TYR A 175 5.30 2.23 20.42
N GLN A 176 6.34 2.61 21.17
CA GLN A 176 7.49 1.72 21.40
C GLN A 176 7.06 0.40 22.05
N GLN A 177 6.14 0.43 23.03
CA GLN A 177 5.66 -0.79 23.70
C GLN A 177 4.82 -1.67 22.75
N ILE A 178 4.00 -1.05 21.90
CA ILE A 178 3.22 -1.75 20.87
C ILE A 178 4.17 -2.41 19.88
N HIS A 179 5.13 -1.64 19.37
CA HIS A 179 6.13 -2.09 18.42
C HIS A 179 6.95 -3.27 18.96
N GLU A 180 7.52 -3.15 20.16
CA GLU A 180 8.27 -4.21 20.84
C GLU A 180 7.45 -5.49 21.03
N SER A 181 6.15 -5.35 21.33
CA SER A 181 5.26 -6.49 21.51
C SER A 181 4.99 -7.20 20.17
N LEU A 182 4.69 -6.45 19.12
CA LEU A 182 4.44 -7.01 17.79
C LEU A 182 5.70 -7.60 17.16
N HIS A 183 6.87 -7.00 17.36
CA HIS A 183 8.15 -7.51 16.88
C HIS A 183 8.62 -8.80 17.56
N LYS A 184 8.00 -9.24 18.64
CA LYS A 184 8.19 -10.60 19.17
C LYS A 184 7.56 -11.66 18.26
N CYS A 185 6.59 -11.29 17.44
CA CYS A 185 6.06 -12.15 16.40
C CYS A 185 6.91 -12.02 15.13
N ILE A 186 7.53 -13.11 14.70
CA ILE A 186 8.41 -13.11 13.53
C ILE A 186 7.69 -12.68 12.24
N VAL A 187 6.37 -12.86 12.17
CA VAL A 187 5.54 -12.41 11.03
C VAL A 187 5.65 -10.90 10.80
N PHE A 188 5.79 -10.11 11.87
CA PHE A 188 5.96 -8.66 11.81
C PHE A 188 7.44 -8.26 11.83
N ALA A 189 8.28 -8.99 12.56
CA ALA A 189 9.70 -8.69 12.69
C ALA A 189 10.50 -8.88 11.39
N THR A 190 10.08 -9.79 10.52
CA THR A 190 10.77 -10.09 9.26
C THR A 190 10.32 -9.21 8.09
N ASP A 191 9.38 -8.30 8.30
CA ASP A 191 8.98 -7.33 7.28
C ASP A 191 9.91 -6.10 7.33
N PRO A 192 10.87 -5.96 6.40
CA PRO A 192 11.91 -4.93 6.50
C PRO A 192 11.37 -3.51 6.35
N SER A 193 10.18 -3.35 5.78
CA SER A 193 9.48 -2.07 5.64
C SER A 193 8.40 -1.84 6.71
N GLU A 194 8.25 -2.76 7.62
CA GLU A 194 7.16 -2.75 8.64
C GLU A 194 5.76 -2.56 8.04
N LYS A 195 5.56 -2.94 6.78
CA LYS A 195 4.29 -2.72 6.06
C LYS A 195 3.13 -3.39 6.75
N LYS A 196 3.30 -4.65 7.18
CA LYS A 196 2.26 -5.42 7.87
C LYS A 196 1.86 -4.76 9.19
N LEU A 197 2.86 -4.30 9.95
CA LEU A 197 2.65 -3.59 11.22
C LEU A 197 1.91 -2.27 10.99
N ASN A 198 2.39 -1.45 10.04
CA ASN A 198 1.79 -0.15 9.75
C ASN A 198 0.35 -0.30 9.21
N LEU A 199 0.10 -1.30 8.37
CA LEU A 199 -1.24 -1.63 7.87
C LEU A 199 -2.17 -2.06 9.02
N LEU A 200 -1.67 -2.92 9.92
CA LEU A 200 -2.40 -3.33 11.12
C LEU A 200 -2.82 -2.12 11.98
N LEU A 201 -1.89 -1.20 12.28
CA LEU A 201 -2.19 0.00 13.07
C LEU A 201 -3.26 0.87 12.41
N GLN A 202 -3.20 1.05 11.09
CA GLN A 202 -4.21 1.81 10.33
C GLN A 202 -5.59 1.14 10.39
N LYS A 203 -5.65 -0.19 10.35
CA LYS A 203 -6.92 -0.93 10.39
C LYS A 203 -7.49 -1.00 11.81
N LEU A 204 -6.67 -1.18 12.81
CA LEU A 204 -7.09 -1.13 14.21
C LEU A 204 -7.61 0.25 14.63
N ASP A 205 -7.11 1.33 14.03
CA ASP A 205 -7.60 2.70 14.27
C ASP A 205 -9.10 2.89 13.95
N MET A 206 -9.64 2.03 13.08
CA MET A 206 -11.07 2.04 12.75
C MET A 206 -11.95 1.48 13.88
N ILE A 207 -11.35 0.77 14.84
CA ILE A 207 -12.05 0.20 16.01
C ILE A 207 -12.10 1.29 17.09
N PRO A 208 -13.29 1.78 17.52
CA PRO A 208 -13.41 2.96 18.36
C PRO A 208 -12.50 3.03 19.59
N PRO A 209 -12.33 1.97 20.39
CA PRO A 209 -11.43 1.99 21.55
C PRO A 209 -9.94 2.08 21.22
N LEU A 210 -9.56 1.83 19.95
CA LEU A 210 -8.19 1.83 19.45
C LEU A 210 -7.89 3.06 18.56
N LYS A 211 -8.84 3.99 18.48
CA LYS A 211 -8.68 5.23 17.71
C LYS A 211 -7.46 6.02 18.21
N GLY A 212 -6.64 6.48 17.25
CA GLY A 212 -5.36 7.15 17.49
C GLY A 212 -4.16 6.28 17.11
N LEU A 213 -4.33 4.96 16.88
CA LEU A 213 -3.24 4.07 16.45
C LEU A 213 -2.66 4.44 15.09
N ALA A 214 -3.48 4.97 14.17
CA ALA A 214 -3.02 5.41 12.85
C ALA A 214 -1.97 6.54 12.93
N ALA A 215 -1.96 7.33 14.02
CA ALA A 215 -0.94 8.36 14.24
C ALA A 215 0.47 7.78 14.43
N TYR A 216 0.57 6.50 14.78
CA TYR A 216 1.84 5.79 14.92
C TYR A 216 2.30 5.13 13.61
N ALA A 217 1.39 4.98 12.64
CA ALA A 217 1.68 4.29 11.41
C ALA A 217 2.56 5.12 10.46
N LYS A 218 3.54 4.45 9.87
CA LYS A 218 4.30 4.98 8.71
C LYS A 218 3.53 4.70 7.41
N PRO A 219 3.87 5.39 6.30
CA PRO A 219 3.29 5.07 5.00
C PRO A 219 3.43 3.59 4.63
N THR A 220 2.34 3.01 4.14
CA THR A 220 2.34 1.62 3.65
C THR A 220 2.51 1.61 2.14
N ILE A 221 3.74 1.57 1.69
CA ILE A 221 4.07 1.63 0.27
C ILE A 221 4.03 0.24 -0.36
N ASP A 222 3.20 0.10 -1.38
CA ASP A 222 3.13 -1.08 -2.23
C ASP A 222 3.40 -0.75 -3.70
N TYR A 223 3.27 -1.75 -4.55
CA TYR A 223 3.51 -1.61 -5.99
C TYR A 223 2.51 -0.65 -6.68
N HIS A 224 1.29 -0.50 -6.16
CA HIS A 224 0.33 0.46 -6.71
C HIS A 224 0.80 1.90 -6.54
N LEU A 225 1.30 2.24 -5.35
CA LEU A 225 1.83 3.57 -5.06
C LEU A 225 3.12 3.86 -5.81
N ILE A 226 4.04 2.88 -5.89
CA ILE A 226 5.28 3.03 -6.68
C ILE A 226 4.92 3.39 -8.13
N ARG A 227 4.02 2.65 -8.75
CA ARG A 227 3.56 2.89 -10.13
C ARG A 227 2.89 4.25 -10.28
N LEU A 228 2.02 4.62 -9.34
CA LEU A 228 1.36 5.91 -9.35
C LEU A 228 2.37 7.05 -9.34
N TYR A 229 3.38 6.98 -8.48
CA TYR A 229 4.38 8.04 -8.32
C TYR A 229 5.33 8.13 -9.53
N LEU A 230 5.70 7.01 -10.12
CA LEU A 230 6.46 7.00 -11.38
C LEU A 230 5.69 7.71 -12.49
N ARG A 231 4.41 7.38 -12.69
CA ARG A 231 3.58 7.94 -13.75
C ARG A 231 3.19 9.40 -13.52
N ARG A 232 3.02 9.79 -12.27
CA ARG A 232 2.81 11.19 -11.91
C ARG A 232 4.07 12.05 -12.05
N GLY A 233 5.23 11.44 -12.28
CA GLY A 233 6.51 12.13 -12.32
C GLY A 233 6.99 12.61 -10.94
N LEU A 234 6.45 12.05 -9.86
CA LEU A 234 6.87 12.32 -8.50
C LEU A 234 8.14 11.55 -8.13
N LEU A 235 8.39 10.42 -8.80
CA LEU A 235 9.67 9.73 -8.83
C LEU A 235 10.31 9.98 -10.20
N ILE A 236 11.49 10.56 -10.19
CA ILE A 236 12.25 10.85 -11.41
C ILE A 236 13.35 9.81 -11.56
N VAL A 237 13.44 9.24 -12.75
CA VAL A 237 14.47 8.27 -13.11
C VAL A 237 15.61 9.02 -13.78
N ARG A 238 16.82 9.02 -13.18
CA ARG A 238 17.94 9.86 -13.63
C ARG A 238 18.80 9.24 -14.72
N THR A 239 18.86 7.92 -14.76
CA THR A 239 19.78 7.23 -15.67
C THR A 239 19.04 6.39 -16.69
N LYS A 240 19.63 6.21 -17.88
CA LYS A 240 19.11 5.30 -18.90
C LYS A 240 18.97 3.87 -18.37
N HIS A 241 19.90 3.46 -17.50
CA HIS A 241 19.87 2.15 -16.88
C HIS A 241 18.67 1.99 -15.95
N ALA A 242 18.42 2.96 -15.04
CA ALA A 242 17.27 2.95 -14.16
C ALA A 242 15.96 3.00 -14.95
N LEU A 243 15.90 3.76 -16.05
CA LEU A 243 14.73 3.84 -16.92
C LEU A 243 14.41 2.48 -17.56
N GLN A 244 15.41 1.78 -18.11
CA GLN A 244 15.22 0.43 -18.63
C GLN A 244 14.75 -0.53 -17.54
N TYR A 245 15.20 -0.32 -16.32
CA TYR A 245 14.86 -1.13 -15.17
C TYR A 245 13.37 -1.04 -14.79
N VAL A 246 12.78 0.15 -14.84
CA VAL A 246 11.34 0.33 -14.54
C VAL A 246 10.45 0.05 -15.77
N LYS A 247 11.02 0.05 -16.97
CA LYS A 247 10.32 -0.33 -18.21
C LYS A 247 10.40 -1.84 -18.46
N ASN A 248 11.55 -2.47 -18.24
CA ASN A 248 11.75 -3.91 -18.46
C ASN A 248 11.29 -4.71 -17.22
N GLN A 249 10.18 -5.41 -17.38
CA GLN A 249 9.44 -6.08 -16.30
C GLN A 249 9.80 -7.56 -16.12
N GLU A 250 10.62 -8.12 -17.01
CA GLU A 250 10.87 -9.56 -17.04
C GLU A 250 11.84 -10.02 -15.96
N ALA A 251 12.70 -9.12 -15.47
CA ALA A 251 13.67 -9.45 -14.44
C ALA A 251 13.09 -9.25 -13.03
N GLU A 252 13.21 -10.26 -12.21
CA GLU A 252 12.92 -10.18 -10.76
C GLU A 252 13.92 -9.23 -10.08
N ARG A 253 13.44 -8.38 -9.15
CA ARG A 253 14.26 -7.36 -8.51
C ARG A 253 14.72 -7.79 -7.12
N ARG A 254 15.90 -7.32 -6.74
CA ARG A 254 16.42 -7.55 -5.39
C ARG A 254 15.60 -6.77 -4.37
N GLU A 255 15.39 -7.37 -3.22
CA GLU A 255 14.65 -6.75 -2.10
C GLU A 255 15.22 -5.38 -1.71
N SER A 256 16.55 -5.23 -1.67
CA SER A 256 17.21 -3.96 -1.35
C SER A 256 16.84 -2.82 -2.31
N THR A 257 16.69 -3.13 -3.61
CA THR A 257 16.27 -2.14 -4.62
C THR A 257 14.83 -1.70 -4.38
N VAL A 258 13.94 -2.65 -4.15
CA VAL A 258 12.53 -2.35 -3.89
C VAL A 258 12.38 -1.61 -2.56
N ALA A 259 13.15 -1.97 -1.55
CA ALA A 259 13.15 -1.28 -0.25
C ALA A 259 13.61 0.19 -0.40
N ALA A 260 14.64 0.46 -1.19
CA ALA A 260 15.09 1.83 -1.47
C ALA A 260 14.01 2.67 -2.17
N ILE A 261 13.32 2.10 -3.17
CA ILE A 261 12.21 2.77 -3.86
C ILE A 261 11.06 3.05 -2.89
N ARG A 262 10.72 2.11 -2.03
CA ARG A 262 9.68 2.28 -1.00
C ARG A 262 10.03 3.37 -0.01
N GLU A 263 11.31 3.45 0.42
CA GLU A 263 11.78 4.52 1.31
C GLU A 263 11.56 5.90 0.66
N LEU A 264 11.88 6.03 -0.63
CA LEU A 264 11.64 7.26 -1.39
C LEU A 264 10.14 7.60 -1.46
N CYS A 265 9.31 6.61 -1.81
CA CYS A 265 7.85 6.79 -1.84
C CYS A 265 7.29 7.17 -0.46
N SER A 266 7.81 6.58 0.62
CA SER A 266 7.41 6.90 1.98
C SER A 266 7.72 8.34 2.35
N LYS A 267 8.94 8.83 2.02
CA LYS A 267 9.31 10.23 2.24
C LYS A 267 8.40 11.17 1.47
N LEU A 268 8.12 10.86 0.20
CA LEU A 268 7.23 11.65 -0.63
C LEU A 268 5.80 11.70 -0.07
N LEU A 269 5.26 10.57 0.39
CA LEU A 269 3.92 10.54 0.99
C LEU A 269 3.87 11.37 2.28
N CYS A 270 4.93 11.36 3.11
CA CYS A 270 5.04 12.23 4.27
C CYS A 270 5.06 13.71 3.89
N GLN A 271 5.75 14.09 2.80
CA GLN A 271 5.75 15.46 2.29
C GLN A 271 4.35 15.88 1.80
N ILE A 272 3.66 15.00 1.06
CA ILE A 272 2.28 15.25 0.61
C ILE A 272 1.35 15.42 1.82
N SER A 273 1.48 14.59 2.85
CA SER A 273 0.73 14.69 4.10
C SER A 273 0.97 16.04 4.79
N ALA A 274 2.22 16.45 4.92
CA ALA A 274 2.58 17.75 5.52
C ALA A 274 2.01 18.92 4.72
N TYR A 275 2.10 18.86 3.39
CA TYR A 275 1.59 19.90 2.49
C TYR A 275 0.07 20.01 2.55
N THR A 276 -0.64 18.89 2.46
CA THR A 276 -2.11 18.83 2.49
C THR A 276 -2.70 19.03 3.90
N LYS A 277 -1.86 19.00 4.94
CA LYS A 277 -2.26 19.01 6.36
C LYS A 277 -3.21 17.87 6.74
N LEU A 278 -3.18 16.78 5.97
CA LEU A 278 -3.92 15.56 6.23
C LEU A 278 -2.99 14.53 6.89
N ASP A 279 -3.55 13.66 7.71
CA ASP A 279 -2.77 12.59 8.30
C ASP A 279 -2.27 11.60 7.24
N ILE A 280 -1.15 10.94 7.54
CA ILE A 280 -0.47 10.00 6.64
C ILE A 280 -1.42 8.87 6.20
N SER A 281 -2.26 8.38 7.10
CA SER A 281 -3.19 7.28 6.83
C SER A 281 -4.24 7.70 5.81
N THR A 282 -4.79 8.91 5.93
CA THR A 282 -5.74 9.48 4.97
C THR A 282 -5.11 9.62 3.59
N VAL A 283 -3.93 10.23 3.49
CA VAL A 283 -3.23 10.41 2.20
C VAL A 283 -2.93 9.04 1.58
N ASN A 284 -2.36 8.12 2.37
CA ASN A 284 -2.03 6.77 1.92
C ASN A 284 -3.25 6.03 1.39
N ASN A 285 -4.37 6.09 2.11
CA ASN A 285 -5.60 5.41 1.73
C ASN A 285 -6.18 5.97 0.43
N VAL A 286 -6.24 7.29 0.28
CA VAL A 286 -6.71 7.95 -0.95
C VAL A 286 -5.86 7.57 -2.14
N GLU A 287 -4.54 7.74 -2.04
CA GLU A 287 -3.64 7.47 -3.15
C GLU A 287 -3.61 5.99 -3.52
N TRP A 288 -3.63 5.11 -2.53
CA TRP A 288 -3.68 3.66 -2.77
C TRP A 288 -4.96 3.24 -3.49
N ASN A 289 -6.13 3.74 -3.07
CA ASN A 289 -7.39 3.41 -3.71
C ASN A 289 -7.46 3.93 -5.15
N VAL A 290 -7.03 5.16 -5.40
CA VAL A 290 -6.96 5.69 -6.77
C VAL A 290 -5.94 4.90 -7.60
N ALA A 291 -4.75 4.60 -7.06
CA ALA A 291 -3.73 3.84 -7.76
C ALA A 291 -4.22 2.44 -8.15
N ARG A 292 -4.93 1.76 -7.25
CA ARG A 292 -5.50 0.43 -7.48
C ARG A 292 -6.61 0.47 -8.53
N SER A 293 -7.53 1.44 -8.43
CA SER A 293 -8.75 1.46 -9.23
C SER A 293 -8.60 2.11 -10.60
N VAL A 294 -7.56 2.94 -10.79
CA VAL A 294 -7.40 3.75 -12.01
C VAL A 294 -6.05 3.56 -12.66
N CYS A 295 -4.97 3.55 -11.87
CA CYS A 295 -3.62 3.49 -12.40
C CYS A 295 -3.17 2.04 -12.61
N HIS A 296 -3.91 1.28 -13.44
CA HIS A 296 -3.63 -0.13 -13.71
C HIS A 296 -2.26 -0.36 -14.34
N ARG A 297 -1.69 -1.56 -14.12
CA ARG A 297 -0.34 -1.89 -14.54
C ARG A 297 -0.12 -1.73 -16.03
N ASP A 298 -0.99 -2.33 -16.85
CA ASP A 298 -0.80 -2.37 -18.29
C ASP A 298 -1.32 -1.11 -18.98
N ARG A 299 -2.48 -0.62 -18.56
CA ARG A 299 -3.07 0.59 -19.12
C ARG A 299 -3.86 1.34 -18.02
N PRO A 300 -3.48 2.60 -17.69
CA PRO A 300 -4.24 3.39 -16.74
C PRO A 300 -5.61 3.80 -17.33
N ASP A 301 -6.65 3.72 -16.50
CA ASP A 301 -8.01 4.16 -16.83
C ASP A 301 -8.24 5.61 -16.41
N CYS A 302 -7.49 6.53 -17.01
CA CYS A 302 -7.53 7.95 -16.63
C CYS A 302 -8.90 8.61 -16.90
N GLU A 303 -9.68 8.06 -17.83
CA GLU A 303 -11.03 8.55 -18.19
C GLU A 303 -12.15 7.85 -17.41
N LEU A 304 -11.79 6.99 -16.45
CA LEU A 304 -12.72 6.25 -15.59
C LEU A 304 -13.76 5.43 -16.36
N VAL A 305 -13.40 4.84 -17.48
CA VAL A 305 -14.32 4.03 -18.30
C VAL A 305 -14.50 2.60 -17.77
N GLY A 306 -13.49 2.07 -17.09
CA GLY A 306 -13.47 0.74 -16.49
C GLY A 306 -14.33 0.63 -15.22
N GLU A 307 -14.68 -0.60 -14.87
CA GLU A 307 -15.54 -0.88 -13.71
C GLU A 307 -14.90 -0.53 -12.37
N GLU A 308 -13.60 -0.78 -12.20
CA GLU A 308 -12.90 -0.59 -10.92
C GLU A 308 -12.84 0.88 -10.48
N GLY A 309 -12.87 1.84 -11.43
CA GLY A 309 -12.89 3.28 -11.18
C GLY A 309 -14.29 3.90 -11.06
N GLN A 310 -15.37 3.15 -11.22
CA GLN A 310 -16.76 3.68 -11.26
C GLN A 310 -17.16 4.46 -10.01
N TRP A 311 -16.65 4.08 -8.84
CA TRP A 311 -16.96 4.79 -7.59
C TRP A 311 -16.48 6.25 -7.60
N LEU A 312 -15.43 6.56 -8.38
CA LEU A 312 -14.93 7.94 -8.55
C LEU A 312 -15.84 8.80 -9.43
N LYS A 313 -16.59 8.19 -10.36
CA LYS A 313 -17.49 8.94 -11.27
C LYS A 313 -18.59 9.73 -10.55
N LYS A 314 -18.90 9.38 -9.31
CA LYS A 314 -19.83 10.14 -8.48
C LYS A 314 -19.36 11.56 -8.17
N GLY A 315 -18.07 11.84 -8.35
CA GLY A 315 -17.49 13.15 -8.04
C GLY A 315 -16.46 13.65 -9.05
N PHE A 316 -16.01 12.80 -9.98
CA PHE A 316 -14.96 13.13 -10.95
C PHE A 316 -15.37 12.62 -12.34
N CYS A 317 -15.06 13.42 -13.36
CA CYS A 317 -15.24 13.00 -14.76
C CYS A 317 -14.03 12.19 -15.29
N ARG A 318 -12.89 12.24 -14.59
CA ARG A 318 -11.64 11.54 -14.90
C ARG A 318 -10.81 11.32 -13.64
N CYS A 319 -9.67 10.65 -13.75
CA CYS A 319 -8.77 10.38 -12.63
C CYS A 319 -8.59 11.63 -11.75
N PRO A 320 -8.74 11.53 -10.42
CA PRO A 320 -8.56 12.69 -9.53
C PRO A 320 -7.20 13.38 -9.66
N PHE A 321 -6.17 12.63 -10.03
CA PHE A 321 -4.81 13.16 -10.23
C PHE A 321 -4.52 13.56 -11.69
N TYR A 322 -5.51 13.56 -12.58
CA TYR A 322 -5.30 13.79 -14.01
C TYR A 322 -4.51 15.08 -14.28
N GLU A 323 -4.93 16.16 -13.65
CA GLU A 323 -4.40 17.50 -13.87
C GLU A 323 -3.03 17.75 -13.18
N THR A 324 -2.62 16.84 -12.31
CA THR A 324 -1.33 16.88 -11.61
C THR A 324 -0.42 15.72 -12.01
N CYS A 325 -0.87 14.90 -12.95
CA CYS A 325 -0.11 13.76 -13.45
C CYS A 325 0.78 14.20 -14.60
N SER A 326 2.10 14.20 -14.40
CA SER A 326 3.05 14.64 -15.45
C SER A 326 2.87 13.89 -16.76
N ALA A 327 2.53 12.61 -16.72
CA ALA A 327 2.24 11.82 -17.92
C ALA A 327 1.06 12.37 -18.73
N ARG A 328 0.09 13.02 -18.08
CA ARG A 328 -1.09 13.59 -18.74
C ARG A 328 -0.94 15.07 -19.07
N VAL A 329 -0.42 15.85 -18.12
CA VAL A 329 -0.22 17.30 -18.31
C VAL A 329 0.75 17.59 -19.44
N TYR A 330 1.79 16.77 -19.58
CA TYR A 330 2.82 16.94 -20.62
C TYR A 330 2.70 15.92 -21.78
N GLU A 331 1.61 15.13 -21.80
CA GLU A 331 1.35 14.14 -22.86
C GLU A 331 2.50 13.14 -23.07
N ILE A 332 3.18 12.75 -21.97
CA ILE A 332 4.34 11.83 -22.02
C ILE A 332 3.84 10.40 -21.93
N GLU A 333 3.60 9.79 -23.10
CA GLU A 333 3.14 8.38 -23.17
C GLU A 333 4.08 7.40 -22.48
N ASP A 334 5.37 7.63 -22.51
CA ASP A 334 6.37 6.76 -21.90
C ASP A 334 6.26 6.71 -20.38
N LEU A 335 5.84 7.80 -19.73
CA LEU A 335 5.52 7.77 -18.31
C LEU A 335 4.31 6.88 -18.01
N LEU A 336 3.30 6.86 -18.89
CA LEU A 336 2.14 5.98 -18.75
C LEU A 336 2.50 4.49 -18.87
N LYS A 337 3.58 4.19 -19.56
CA LYS A 337 4.10 2.82 -19.73
C LYS A 337 4.97 2.37 -18.55
N MET A 338 5.37 3.28 -17.66
CA MET A 338 6.17 2.91 -16.49
C MET A 338 5.39 1.97 -15.58
N LYS A 339 6.08 0.97 -15.09
CA LYS A 339 5.56 -0.06 -14.20
C LYS A 339 6.44 -0.16 -12.97
N GLU A 340 5.84 -0.61 -11.90
CA GLU A 340 6.55 -0.94 -10.67
C GLU A 340 7.51 -2.12 -10.89
N PRO A 341 8.67 -2.17 -10.20
CA PRO A 341 9.55 -3.34 -10.22
C PRO A 341 8.83 -4.58 -9.71
N ILE A 342 9.06 -5.73 -10.34
CA ILE A 342 8.54 -7.01 -9.88
C ILE A 342 9.40 -7.47 -8.69
N TYR A 343 8.75 -7.84 -7.61
CA TYR A 343 9.38 -8.45 -6.44
C TYR A 343 8.47 -9.54 -5.88
N LYS A 344 9.03 -10.70 -5.54
CA LYS A 344 8.30 -11.80 -4.93
C LYS A 344 8.77 -11.95 -3.48
N GLY A 345 7.86 -11.76 -2.55
CA GLY A 345 8.13 -11.89 -1.12
C GLY A 345 6.85 -11.85 -0.31
N THR A 346 6.91 -12.29 0.96
CA THR A 346 5.77 -12.34 1.88
C THR A 346 5.32 -10.97 2.39
N SER A 347 6.16 -9.95 2.21
CA SER A 347 5.89 -8.56 2.60
C SER A 347 5.30 -7.72 1.46
N TYR A 348 4.96 -8.33 0.32
CA TYR A 348 4.60 -7.60 -0.89
C TYR A 348 3.17 -7.88 -1.33
#